data_9c4f00e49d634d3b6d4229fc68e9fe03
#
_entry.id   9c4f00e49d634d3b6d4229fc68e9fe03
#
_cell.length_a   1.000
_cell.length_b   1.000
_cell.length_c   1.000
_cell.angle_alpha   90.00
_cell.angle_beta   90.00
_cell.angle_gamma   90.00
#
_symmetry.space_group_name_H-M   'P 1'
#
loop_
_entity.id
_entity.type
_entity.pdbx_description
1 polymer ?
#
loop_
_entity_poly.entity_id
_entity_poly.type
_entity_poly.pdbx_seq_one_letter_code
_entity_poly.pdbx_strand_id
1 'polypeptide(L)'
;VYPTISSGQSTKVIIVSTPRGMNHFYRMWHDAERGKNEYVPTEVHWSEVPGRDEAWKEQTIANTSEQQFKVEFECEFLGSVNTLINPAKLKNLVYENPINRNAGLDIHENPIKNHQYLITVDVARGLGNDYSAFIVFDITSFPYNIVAKYKNNEIKPMLFPSIIHDVAKGYNNSFILVEVNDIGDQVASIIHYD
;
A
#
# COMPACT_ATOMS: atom_id res chain seq x y z
N VAL A 1 17.77 -18.68 -7.31
CA VAL A 1 17.39 -19.52 -8.47
C VAL A 1 17.75 -18.85 -9.78
N TYR A 2 17.33 -17.62 -10.07
CA TYR A 2 17.57 -16.94 -11.35
C TYR A 2 19.06 -16.84 -11.74
N PRO A 3 20.00 -16.49 -10.85
CA PRO A 3 21.43 -16.47 -11.20
C PRO A 3 21.98 -17.81 -11.67
N THR A 4 21.42 -18.91 -11.17
CA THR A 4 21.87 -20.27 -11.55
C THR A 4 21.39 -20.68 -12.95
N ILE A 5 20.24 -20.16 -13.37
CA ILE A 5 19.62 -20.52 -14.66
C ILE A 5 19.93 -19.54 -15.78
N SER A 6 20.33 -18.30 -15.45
CA SER A 6 20.62 -17.24 -16.43
C SER A 6 21.88 -17.50 -17.27
N SER A 7 22.75 -18.41 -16.84
CA SER A 7 23.96 -18.82 -17.59
C SER A 7 23.73 -19.90 -18.64
N GLY A 8 22.55 -20.49 -18.70
CA GLY A 8 22.22 -21.55 -19.65
C GLY A 8 21.68 -21.00 -20.98
N GLN A 9 22.22 -21.45 -22.14
CA GLN A 9 21.77 -20.98 -23.45
C GLN A 9 20.36 -21.47 -23.87
N SER A 10 19.82 -22.49 -23.20
CA SER A 10 18.50 -23.10 -23.52
C SER A 10 17.60 -23.29 -22.30
N THR A 11 17.84 -22.57 -21.22
CA THR A 11 17.10 -22.72 -19.98
C THR A 11 15.72 -22.09 -20.11
N LYS A 12 14.68 -22.84 -19.74
CA LYS A 12 13.30 -22.33 -19.63
C LYS A 12 12.87 -22.34 -18.18
N VAL A 13 12.23 -21.26 -17.74
CA VAL A 13 11.68 -21.12 -16.40
C VAL A 13 10.16 -20.99 -16.53
N ILE A 14 9.44 -21.89 -15.90
CA ILE A 14 7.98 -21.85 -15.82
C ILE A 14 7.62 -21.70 -14.36
N ILE A 15 6.89 -20.62 -14.04
CA ILE A 15 6.40 -20.33 -12.70
C ILE A 15 4.88 -20.40 -12.74
N VAL A 16 4.29 -21.25 -11.91
CA VAL A 16 2.84 -21.42 -11.79
C VAL A 16 2.43 -21.08 -10.37
N SER A 17 1.43 -20.25 -10.21
CA SER A 17 0.90 -19.89 -8.90
C SER A 17 -0.54 -19.42 -9.02
N THR A 18 -1.31 -19.61 -7.95
CA THR A 18 -2.58 -18.93 -7.74
C THR A 18 -2.30 -17.50 -7.26
N PRO A 19 -3.05 -16.47 -7.72
CA PRO A 19 -2.85 -15.08 -7.31
C PRO A 19 -3.31 -14.85 -5.87
N ARG A 20 -2.41 -15.08 -4.91
CA ARG A 20 -2.65 -14.84 -3.48
C ARG A 20 -2.04 -13.54 -3.02
N GLY A 21 -2.80 -12.45 -3.12
CA GLY A 21 -2.36 -11.12 -2.67
C GLY A 21 -1.23 -10.50 -3.50
N MET A 22 -0.75 -9.33 -3.08
CA MET A 22 0.28 -8.56 -3.79
C MET A 22 1.70 -9.00 -3.40
N ASN A 23 1.98 -10.27 -3.52
CA ASN A 23 3.26 -10.89 -3.17
C ASN A 23 4.32 -10.76 -4.29
N HIS A 24 5.40 -11.53 -4.20
CA HIS A 24 6.47 -11.52 -5.21
C HIS A 24 5.97 -11.97 -6.59
N PHE A 25 5.06 -12.96 -6.67
CA PHE A 25 4.47 -13.42 -7.92
C PHE A 25 3.64 -12.31 -8.60
N TYR A 26 2.85 -11.55 -7.83
CA TYR A 26 2.13 -10.37 -8.32
C TYR A 26 3.07 -9.34 -8.96
N ARG A 27 4.21 -9.03 -8.31
CA ARG A 27 5.18 -8.08 -8.88
C ARG A 27 5.78 -8.60 -10.18
N MET A 28 6.17 -9.87 -10.21
CA MET A 28 6.71 -10.51 -11.43
C MET A 28 5.69 -10.48 -12.56
N TRP A 29 4.42 -10.77 -12.27
CA TRP A 29 3.32 -10.75 -13.22
C TRP A 29 3.11 -9.35 -13.80
N HIS A 30 2.94 -8.33 -12.97
CA HIS A 30 2.77 -6.96 -13.43
C HIS A 30 3.98 -6.38 -14.16
N ASP A 31 5.17 -6.76 -13.78
CA ASP A 31 6.38 -6.35 -14.50
C ASP A 31 6.44 -7.03 -15.88
N ALA A 32 5.94 -8.26 -16.02
CA ALA A 32 5.81 -8.94 -17.30
C ALA A 32 4.77 -8.26 -18.22
N GLU A 33 3.58 -7.94 -17.69
CA GLU A 33 2.54 -7.20 -18.44
C GLU A 33 3.03 -5.84 -18.96
N ARG A 34 3.95 -5.21 -18.24
CA ARG A 34 4.55 -3.91 -18.59
C ARG A 34 5.84 -4.02 -19.41
N GLY A 35 6.23 -5.24 -19.77
CA GLY A 35 7.49 -5.49 -20.52
C GLY A 35 8.76 -5.16 -19.74
N LYS A 36 8.73 -5.17 -18.41
CA LYS A 36 9.87 -4.89 -17.55
C LYS A 36 10.72 -6.11 -17.24
N ASN A 37 10.26 -7.31 -17.58
CA ASN A 37 10.99 -8.56 -17.49
C ASN A 37 10.70 -9.41 -18.73
N GLU A 38 11.41 -10.54 -18.86
CA GLU A 38 11.33 -11.44 -20.03
C GLU A 38 10.26 -12.53 -19.88
N TYR A 39 9.49 -12.53 -18.80
CA TYR A 39 8.41 -13.52 -18.62
C TYR A 39 7.23 -13.21 -19.51
N VAL A 40 6.61 -14.28 -20.04
CA VAL A 40 5.35 -14.19 -20.78
C VAL A 40 4.20 -14.56 -19.82
N PRO A 41 3.36 -13.61 -19.43
CA PRO A 41 2.24 -13.90 -18.57
C PRO A 41 1.19 -14.71 -19.33
N THR A 42 0.74 -15.81 -18.75
CA THR A 42 -0.32 -16.66 -19.29
C THR A 42 -1.33 -16.89 -18.19
N GLU A 43 -2.56 -16.46 -18.42
CA GLU A 43 -3.72 -16.66 -17.55
C GLU A 43 -4.61 -17.73 -18.18
N VAL A 44 -5.19 -18.58 -17.35
CA VAL A 44 -6.21 -19.54 -17.75
C VAL A 44 -7.45 -19.33 -16.90
N HIS A 45 -8.42 -18.60 -17.45
CA HIS A 45 -9.69 -18.34 -16.80
C HIS A 45 -10.55 -19.61 -16.78
N TRP A 46 -11.38 -19.79 -15.75
CA TRP A 46 -12.20 -20.99 -15.59
C TRP A 46 -13.09 -21.30 -16.80
N SER A 47 -13.60 -20.28 -17.48
CA SER A 47 -14.47 -20.44 -18.66
C SER A 47 -13.76 -21.00 -19.90
N GLU A 48 -12.43 -20.99 -19.91
CA GLU A 48 -11.61 -21.57 -20.99
C GLU A 48 -11.38 -23.07 -20.79
N VAL A 49 -11.73 -23.60 -19.62
CA VAL A 49 -11.52 -25.01 -19.28
C VAL A 49 -12.76 -25.83 -19.71
N PRO A 50 -12.58 -26.80 -20.60
CA PRO A 50 -13.72 -27.64 -21.07
C PRO A 50 -14.48 -28.29 -19.91
N GLY A 51 -15.81 -28.24 -19.96
CA GLY A 51 -16.68 -28.82 -18.95
C GLY A 51 -16.99 -27.94 -17.76
N ARG A 52 -16.50 -26.71 -17.73
CA ARG A 52 -16.84 -25.69 -16.74
C ARG A 52 -17.82 -24.70 -17.33
N ASP A 53 -19.05 -24.71 -16.81
CA ASP A 53 -20.16 -23.83 -17.19
C ASP A 53 -20.64 -22.99 -15.97
N GLU A 54 -21.66 -22.16 -16.15
CA GLU A 54 -22.24 -21.37 -15.08
C GLU A 54 -22.77 -22.21 -13.91
N ALA A 55 -23.33 -23.39 -14.20
CA ALA A 55 -23.81 -24.30 -13.15
C ALA A 55 -22.65 -24.84 -12.32
N TRP A 56 -21.52 -25.16 -12.96
CA TRP A 56 -20.29 -25.53 -12.27
C TRP A 56 -19.75 -24.38 -11.42
N LYS A 57 -19.81 -23.14 -11.93
CA LYS A 57 -19.41 -21.93 -11.18
C LYS A 57 -20.25 -21.76 -9.92
N GLU A 58 -21.59 -21.76 -10.05
CA GLU A 58 -22.50 -21.61 -8.92
C GLU A 58 -22.26 -22.68 -7.85
N GLN A 59 -22.12 -23.94 -8.27
CA GLN A 59 -21.83 -25.05 -7.36
C GLN A 59 -20.49 -24.89 -6.66
N THR A 60 -19.46 -24.42 -7.37
CA THR A 60 -18.12 -24.21 -6.82
C THR A 60 -18.13 -23.07 -5.80
N ILE A 61 -18.81 -21.95 -6.09
CA ILE A 61 -18.98 -20.83 -5.15
C ILE A 61 -19.75 -21.29 -3.90
N ALA A 62 -20.81 -22.06 -4.05
CA ALA A 62 -21.59 -22.60 -2.92
C ALA A 62 -20.77 -23.52 -2.00
N ASN A 63 -19.83 -24.28 -2.56
CA ASN A 63 -18.96 -25.19 -1.81
C ASN A 63 -17.69 -24.53 -1.23
N THR A 64 -17.37 -23.31 -1.68
CA THR A 64 -16.17 -22.57 -1.25
C THR A 64 -16.54 -21.18 -0.75
N SER A 65 -16.28 -20.17 -1.55
CA SER A 65 -16.76 -18.80 -1.39
C SER A 65 -16.54 -18.02 -2.69
N GLU A 66 -17.32 -16.96 -2.91
CA GLU A 66 -17.12 -16.07 -4.04
C GLU A 66 -15.70 -15.53 -4.12
N GLN A 67 -15.11 -15.22 -2.97
CA GLN A 67 -13.75 -14.70 -2.88
C GLN A 67 -12.69 -15.74 -3.27
N GLN A 68 -12.85 -16.97 -2.82
CA GLN A 68 -11.96 -18.07 -3.21
C GLN A 68 -12.10 -18.36 -4.70
N PHE A 69 -13.33 -18.32 -5.23
CA PHE A 69 -13.58 -18.51 -6.65
C PHE A 69 -12.86 -17.47 -7.50
N LYS A 70 -12.93 -16.17 -7.13
CA LYS A 70 -12.22 -15.09 -7.83
C LYS A 70 -10.71 -15.30 -7.86
N VAL A 71 -10.12 -15.71 -6.76
CA VAL A 71 -8.67 -15.94 -6.68
C VAL A 71 -8.23 -17.16 -7.48
N GLU A 72 -8.94 -18.29 -7.34
CA GLU A 72 -8.46 -19.57 -7.87
C GLU A 72 -8.92 -19.85 -9.30
N PHE A 73 -10.03 -19.27 -9.72
CA PHE A 73 -10.67 -19.60 -11.00
C PHE A 73 -10.86 -18.39 -11.92
N GLU A 74 -11.05 -17.18 -11.39
CA GLU A 74 -11.06 -15.94 -12.16
C GLU A 74 -9.68 -15.26 -12.18
N CYS A 75 -8.65 -15.88 -11.58
CA CYS A 75 -7.27 -15.41 -11.56
C CYS A 75 -7.08 -13.97 -11.03
N GLU A 76 -8.01 -13.48 -10.21
CA GLU A 76 -7.92 -12.15 -9.67
C GLU A 76 -6.90 -12.04 -8.53
N PHE A 77 -5.93 -11.14 -8.66
CA PHE A 77 -5.08 -10.73 -7.56
C PHE A 77 -5.89 -9.89 -6.57
N LEU A 78 -6.62 -10.56 -5.70
CA LEU A 78 -7.26 -9.89 -4.59
C LEU A 78 -6.18 -9.50 -3.58
N GLY A 79 -6.18 -8.25 -3.12
CA GLY A 79 -5.37 -7.84 -1.98
C GLY A 79 -5.65 -8.74 -0.76
N SER A 80 -4.86 -8.66 0.30
CA SER A 80 -4.99 -9.56 1.46
C SER A 80 -6.45 -9.67 1.92
N VAL A 81 -6.90 -10.89 2.17
CA VAL A 81 -8.29 -11.26 2.51
C VAL A 81 -8.80 -10.54 3.77
N ASN A 82 -7.89 -10.09 4.64
CA ASN A 82 -8.17 -9.44 5.92
C ASN A 82 -7.79 -7.96 5.93
N THR A 83 -7.99 -7.24 4.84
CA THR A 83 -7.79 -5.78 4.85
C THR A 83 -9.02 -5.08 5.40
N LEU A 84 -8.82 -4.03 6.19
CA LEU A 84 -9.87 -3.16 6.70
C LEU A 84 -10.75 -2.58 5.57
N ILE A 85 -10.15 -2.31 4.42
CA ILE A 85 -10.83 -1.79 3.24
C ILE A 85 -10.89 -2.89 2.17
N ASN A 86 -12.08 -3.10 1.61
CA ASN A 86 -12.28 -4.06 0.54
C ASN A 86 -11.32 -3.78 -0.65
N PRO A 87 -10.54 -4.78 -1.10
CA PRO A 87 -9.55 -4.61 -2.18
C PRO A 87 -10.14 -4.06 -3.48
N ALA A 88 -11.38 -4.42 -3.83
CA ALA A 88 -12.05 -3.87 -5.01
C ALA A 88 -12.31 -2.36 -4.89
N LYS A 89 -12.57 -1.86 -3.67
CA LYS A 89 -12.67 -0.41 -3.42
C LYS A 89 -11.31 0.27 -3.53
N LEU A 90 -10.24 -0.36 -3.02
CA LEU A 90 -8.88 0.17 -3.14
C LEU A 90 -8.42 0.26 -4.61
N LYS A 91 -8.78 -0.71 -5.44
CA LYS A 91 -8.46 -0.74 -6.88
C LYS A 91 -9.11 0.43 -7.65
N ASN A 92 -10.25 0.91 -7.16
CA ASN A 92 -10.99 2.02 -7.80
C ASN A 92 -10.56 3.41 -7.29
N LEU A 93 -9.63 3.50 -6.34
CA LEU A 93 -9.10 4.78 -5.90
C LEU A 93 -8.25 5.40 -7.00
N VAL A 94 -8.60 6.63 -7.37
CA VAL A 94 -7.82 7.43 -8.32
C VAL A 94 -6.58 7.96 -7.60
N TYR A 95 -5.41 7.74 -8.19
CA TYR A 95 -4.16 8.30 -7.68
C TYR A 95 -4.03 9.76 -8.14
N GLU A 96 -3.82 10.66 -7.19
CA GLU A 96 -3.48 12.04 -7.46
C GLU A 96 -2.00 12.30 -7.20
N ASN A 97 -1.33 12.96 -8.16
CA ASN A 97 0.05 13.36 -7.96
C ASN A 97 0.14 14.50 -6.93
N PRO A 98 1.12 14.44 -6.00
CA PRO A 98 1.34 15.57 -5.11
C PRO A 98 1.83 16.80 -5.89
N ILE A 99 1.49 17.98 -5.42
CA ILE A 99 1.98 19.26 -5.96
C ILE A 99 3.47 19.49 -5.62
N ASN A 100 3.94 18.86 -4.54
CA ASN A 100 5.36 18.87 -4.14
C ASN A 100 5.73 17.53 -3.50
N ARG A 101 6.96 17.07 -3.77
CA ARG A 101 7.53 15.85 -3.17
C ARG A 101 8.97 16.11 -2.74
N ASN A 102 9.26 15.91 -1.46
CA ASN A 102 10.60 16.08 -0.92
C ASN A 102 10.85 15.10 0.24
N ALA A 103 11.93 14.31 0.16
CA ALA A 103 12.45 13.46 1.23
C ALA A 103 11.40 12.60 1.97
N GLY A 104 10.44 12.04 1.23
CA GLY A 104 9.36 11.21 1.78
C GLY A 104 8.08 11.97 2.14
N LEU A 105 8.10 13.32 2.11
CA LEU A 105 6.91 14.16 2.27
C LEU A 105 6.28 14.45 0.90
N ASP A 106 5.04 14.05 0.73
CA ASP A 106 4.18 14.36 -0.40
C ASP A 106 3.15 15.40 0.04
N ILE A 107 3.13 16.57 -0.60
CA ILE A 107 2.15 17.63 -0.36
C ILE A 107 1.15 17.62 -1.52
N HIS A 108 -0.13 17.46 -1.21
CA HIS A 108 -1.23 17.47 -2.18
C HIS A 108 -1.93 18.84 -2.21
N GLU A 109 -2.05 19.50 -1.05
CA GLU A 109 -2.62 20.83 -0.93
C GLU A 109 -1.77 21.70 0.01
N ASN A 110 -1.57 22.97 -0.36
CA ASN A 110 -0.90 23.93 0.51
C ASN A 110 -1.82 24.33 1.69
N PRO A 111 -1.25 24.69 2.85
CA PRO A 111 -2.04 25.13 3.99
C PRO A 111 -2.84 26.40 3.66
N ILE A 112 -4.12 26.40 4.06
CA ILE A 112 -5.04 27.53 3.90
C ILE A 112 -5.14 28.26 5.23
N LYS A 113 -5.05 29.59 5.23
CA LYS A 113 -5.13 30.41 6.45
C LYS A 113 -6.47 30.18 7.15
N ASN A 114 -6.43 30.04 8.48
CA ASN A 114 -7.56 29.77 9.37
C ASN A 114 -8.20 28.37 9.23
N HIS A 115 -7.66 27.49 8.40
CA HIS A 115 -8.06 26.08 8.41
C HIS A 115 -7.45 25.36 9.61
N GLN A 116 -8.14 24.31 10.06
CA GLN A 116 -7.71 23.43 11.15
C GLN A 116 -7.18 22.13 10.56
N TYR A 117 -6.05 21.67 11.07
CA TYR A 117 -5.39 20.46 10.59
C TYR A 117 -5.12 19.49 11.72
N LEU A 118 -5.11 18.20 11.38
CA LEU A 118 -4.74 17.09 12.25
C LEU A 118 -3.66 16.26 11.57
N ILE A 119 -2.59 15.96 12.29
CA ILE A 119 -1.56 15.00 11.89
C ILE A 119 -1.76 13.72 12.69
N THR A 120 -1.92 12.58 12.02
CA THR A 120 -1.91 11.25 12.63
C THR A 120 -0.58 10.59 12.35
N VAL A 121 0.10 10.08 13.38
CA VAL A 121 1.49 9.59 13.32
C VAL A 121 1.56 8.14 13.76
N ASP A 122 2.22 7.32 12.94
CA ASP A 122 2.65 5.96 13.24
C ASP A 122 4.18 5.89 13.18
N VAL A 123 4.82 5.30 14.19
CA VAL A 123 6.27 5.35 14.39
C VAL A 123 6.90 3.96 14.25
N ALA A 124 7.91 3.86 13.39
CA ALA A 124 8.76 2.68 13.24
C ALA A 124 10.20 2.93 13.72
N ARG A 125 10.98 1.86 13.85
CA ARG A 125 12.34 1.92 14.40
C ARG A 125 13.42 2.44 13.44
N GLY A 126 13.09 2.72 12.19
CA GLY A 126 14.04 3.20 11.19
C GLY A 126 15.14 2.19 10.84
N LEU A 127 14.77 0.91 10.74
CA LEU A 127 15.67 -0.21 10.42
C LEU A 127 15.54 -0.72 8.98
N GLY A 128 14.79 0.01 8.13
CA GLY A 128 14.57 -0.36 6.73
C GLY A 128 13.39 -1.31 6.48
N ASN A 129 12.75 -1.85 7.53
CA ASN A 129 11.62 -2.77 7.42
C ASN A 129 10.29 -2.01 7.37
N ASP A 130 9.85 -1.52 8.54
CA ASP A 130 8.60 -0.78 8.69
C ASP A 130 8.82 0.72 8.49
N TYR A 131 7.77 1.43 8.10
CA TYR A 131 7.80 2.86 7.83
C TYR A 131 7.31 3.66 9.03
N SER A 132 8.10 4.67 9.46
CA SER A 132 7.52 5.82 10.16
C SER A 132 6.72 6.64 9.17
N ALA A 133 5.47 6.94 9.50
CA ALA A 133 4.55 7.63 8.62
C ALA A 133 3.66 8.62 9.35
N PHE A 134 3.20 9.64 8.65
CA PHE A 134 2.08 10.47 9.10
C PHE A 134 1.21 10.91 7.92
N ILE A 135 -0.03 11.27 8.24
CA ILE A 135 -1.00 11.86 7.33
C ILE A 135 -1.48 13.16 7.93
N VAL A 136 -1.55 14.22 7.10
CA VAL A 136 -2.13 15.52 7.46
C VAL A 136 -3.52 15.61 6.88
N PHE A 137 -4.50 15.84 7.73
CA PHE A 137 -5.88 16.05 7.35
C PHE A 137 -6.27 17.52 7.52
N ASP A 138 -6.96 18.10 6.55
CA ASP A 138 -7.78 19.28 6.75
C ASP A 138 -9.10 18.85 7.40
N ILE A 139 -9.32 19.29 8.64
CA ILE A 139 -10.48 18.95 9.43
C ILE A 139 -11.45 20.12 9.61
N THR A 140 -11.29 21.16 8.81
CA THR A 140 -12.11 22.38 8.86
C THR A 140 -13.57 22.11 8.56
N SER A 141 -13.84 21.20 7.62
CA SER A 141 -15.19 20.78 7.24
C SER A 141 -15.24 19.31 6.87
N PHE A 142 -16.39 18.68 7.05
CA PHE A 142 -16.60 17.30 6.62
C PHE A 142 -17.10 17.24 5.15
N PRO A 143 -16.65 16.30 4.31
CA PRO A 143 -15.63 15.25 4.59
C PRO A 143 -14.23 15.83 4.76
N TYR A 144 -13.40 15.19 5.61
CA TYR A 144 -12.01 15.57 5.82
C TYR A 144 -11.16 15.23 4.60
N ASN A 145 -10.22 16.12 4.23
CA ASN A 145 -9.34 15.93 3.10
C ASN A 145 -7.92 15.59 3.57
N ILE A 146 -7.27 14.64 2.88
CA ILE A 146 -5.84 14.38 3.06
C ILE A 146 -5.06 15.39 2.23
N VAL A 147 -4.31 16.28 2.90
CA VAL A 147 -3.57 17.37 2.26
C VAL A 147 -2.08 17.11 2.15
N ALA A 148 -1.52 16.26 3.03
CA ALA A 148 -0.14 15.80 2.91
C ALA A 148 0.04 14.43 3.57
N LYS A 149 1.11 13.74 3.18
CA LYS A 149 1.54 12.48 3.79
C LYS A 149 3.05 12.37 3.77
N TYR A 150 3.58 11.68 4.77
CA TYR A 150 5.00 11.36 4.90
C TYR A 150 5.18 9.87 5.12
N LYS A 151 6.25 9.29 4.56
CA LYS A 151 6.71 7.95 4.94
C LYS A 151 8.22 7.80 4.71
N ASN A 152 8.88 7.16 5.67
CA ASN A 152 10.30 6.84 5.58
C ASN A 152 10.60 5.64 6.49
N ASN A 153 11.31 4.64 5.98
CA ASN A 153 11.65 3.43 6.75
C ASN A 153 13.08 3.46 7.34
N GLU A 154 13.84 4.51 7.08
CA GLU A 154 15.22 4.70 7.57
C GLU A 154 15.34 5.83 8.60
N ILE A 155 14.30 6.68 8.72
CA ILE A 155 14.31 7.78 9.68
C ILE A 155 14.43 7.26 11.11
N LYS A 156 15.41 7.76 11.85
CA LYS A 156 15.56 7.40 13.26
C LYS A 156 14.47 8.06 14.11
N PRO A 157 13.91 7.36 15.11
CA PRO A 157 12.85 7.89 15.98
C PRO A 157 13.19 9.23 16.63
N MET A 158 14.45 9.48 16.95
CA MET A 158 14.93 10.75 17.54
C MET A 158 14.90 11.94 16.57
N LEU A 159 14.90 11.70 15.26
CA LEU A 159 14.86 12.76 14.23
C LEU A 159 13.45 13.00 13.70
N PHE A 160 12.55 12.05 13.90
CA PHE A 160 11.20 12.13 13.37
C PHE A 160 10.34 13.25 14.00
N PRO A 161 10.47 13.58 15.32
CA PRO A 161 9.76 14.69 15.95
C PRO A 161 9.99 16.03 15.25
N SER A 162 11.22 16.35 14.84
CA SER A 162 11.51 17.62 14.17
C SER A 162 10.77 17.76 12.84
N ILE A 163 10.66 16.68 12.07
CA ILE A 163 9.89 16.67 10.80
C ILE A 163 8.39 16.88 11.07
N ILE A 164 7.86 16.19 12.07
CA ILE A 164 6.46 16.34 12.47
C ILE A 164 6.17 17.78 12.89
N HIS A 165 7.05 18.36 13.73
CA HIS A 165 6.92 19.72 14.22
C HIS A 165 6.97 20.77 13.08
N ASP A 166 7.92 20.64 12.13
CA ASP A 166 8.03 21.57 11.01
C ASP A 166 6.77 21.53 10.12
N VAL A 167 6.25 20.33 9.88
CA VAL A 167 5.00 20.16 9.12
C VAL A 167 3.80 20.70 9.91
N ALA A 168 3.72 20.44 11.21
CA ALA A 168 2.65 20.94 12.05
C ALA A 168 2.59 22.47 12.06
N LYS A 169 3.76 23.12 12.20
CA LYS A 169 3.86 24.59 12.09
C LYS A 169 3.43 25.10 10.72
N GLY A 170 3.86 24.43 9.63
CA GLY A 170 3.47 24.78 8.28
C GLY A 170 1.95 24.70 8.06
N TYR A 171 1.27 23.73 8.69
CA TYR A 171 -0.18 23.56 8.66
C TYR A 171 -0.88 24.18 9.88
N ASN A 172 -0.66 25.49 10.08
CA ASN A 172 -1.34 26.36 11.07
C ASN A 172 -1.24 25.87 12.52
N ASN A 173 -0.14 25.27 12.94
CA ASN A 173 0.04 24.61 14.23
C ASN A 173 -1.03 23.50 14.44
N SER A 174 -1.02 22.54 13.55
CA SER A 174 -1.97 21.42 13.53
C SER A 174 -1.94 20.61 14.83
N PHE A 175 -3.09 20.01 15.17
CA PHE A 175 -3.14 18.99 16.20
C PHE A 175 -2.31 17.77 15.78
N ILE A 176 -1.64 17.13 16.75
CA ILE A 176 -0.82 15.94 16.51
C ILE A 176 -1.38 14.80 17.36
N LEU A 177 -1.68 13.67 16.71
CA LEU A 177 -2.10 12.43 17.34
C LEU A 177 -1.05 11.35 17.03
N VAL A 178 -0.31 10.91 18.05
CA VAL A 178 0.72 9.88 17.93
C VAL A 178 0.20 8.55 18.44
N GLU A 179 0.42 7.47 17.70
CA GLU A 179 0.19 6.12 18.21
C GLU A 179 1.31 5.75 19.19
N VAL A 180 0.95 5.60 20.49
CA VAL A 180 1.90 5.38 21.59
C VAL A 180 2.16 3.89 21.84
N ASN A 181 2.41 3.14 20.78
CA ASN A 181 2.90 1.77 20.86
C ASN A 181 4.42 1.74 20.70
N ASP A 182 5.09 0.76 21.30
CA ASP A 182 6.54 0.51 21.18
C ASP A 182 7.38 1.82 21.30
N ILE A 183 7.94 2.31 20.19
CA ILE A 183 8.79 3.51 20.14
C ILE A 183 8.00 4.82 20.03
N GLY A 184 6.70 4.74 19.78
CA GLY A 184 5.83 5.91 19.60
C GLY A 184 5.72 6.78 20.86
N ASP A 185 5.79 6.17 22.06
CA ASP A 185 5.82 6.88 23.34
C ASP A 185 7.01 7.83 23.45
N GLN A 186 8.18 7.41 23.00
CA GLN A 186 9.38 8.27 22.98
C GLN A 186 9.21 9.47 22.05
N VAL A 187 8.66 9.28 20.84
CA VAL A 187 8.42 10.35 19.89
C VAL A 187 7.36 11.32 20.41
N ALA A 188 6.27 10.82 20.98
CA ALA A 188 5.23 11.64 21.60
C ALA A 188 5.77 12.50 22.74
N SER A 189 6.62 11.91 23.59
CA SER A 189 7.26 12.64 24.70
C SER A 189 8.14 13.78 24.20
N ILE A 190 8.94 13.57 23.16
CA ILE A 190 9.80 14.64 22.59
C ILE A 190 8.91 15.76 22.03
N ILE A 191 7.87 15.44 21.25
CA ILE A 191 6.95 16.45 20.68
C ILE A 191 6.25 17.27 21.79
N HIS A 192 5.96 16.65 22.93
CA HIS A 192 5.25 17.32 24.02
C HIS A 192 6.11 18.35 24.77
N TYR A 193 7.43 18.14 24.83
CA TYR A 193 8.36 19.00 25.60
C TYR A 193 9.09 20.04 24.73
N ASP A 194 9.00 19.98 23.39
CA ASP A 194 9.53 20.96 22.44
C ASP A 194 8.48 22.05 22.08
#